data_75d2075725f675269cf6f8bf661974ba
#
_entry.id   75d2075725f675269cf6f8bf661974ba
#
_cell.length_a   1.000
_cell.length_b   1.000
_cell.length_c   1.000
_cell.angle_alpha   90.00
_cell.angle_beta   90.00
_cell.angle_gamma   90.00
#
_symmetry.space_group_name_H-M   'P 1'
#
loop_
_entity.id
_entity.type
_entity.pdbx_description
1 polymer ?
#
loop_
_entity_poly.entity_id
_entity_poly.type
_entity_poly.pdbx_seq_one_letter_code
_entity_poly.pdbx_strand_id
1 'polypeptide(L)'
;MKTTTKIIIGLIAATYMIILIVSTTSLKAPTKYFQTSTRGILKTPNITAVQAFVSLLQYSDESQGYIVELIPDDKTNEVTIDYPSEVLDVKMKGSILDILAGHELAKFKAENKDYEIVENRAKQTETEEDETSDIYTNNVIVRIKLPRAMLLKLLADARSLNLNGGVLQLDNLSLDTFDFQRDLYLSLNHCNFKQATISVGSQTLYLSHTHIGNLTFYGKKSHDDYSETSINEVEGTTIDHLLLKTTVDMTLQYSCYKSVEVQSLGHEPVDIHLRGVKGYCKLK
;
A
#
# COMPACT_ATOMS: atom_id res chain seq x y z
N MET A 1 -48.49 -7.73 -43.65
CA MET A 1 -47.12 -7.37 -43.22
C MET A 1 -46.13 -7.99 -44.20
N LYS A 2 -45.29 -7.15 -44.84
CA LYS A 2 -44.33 -7.63 -45.84
C LYS A 2 -43.27 -8.53 -45.15
N THR A 3 -42.79 -9.54 -45.85
CA THR A 3 -41.77 -10.52 -45.33
C THR A 3 -40.55 -9.83 -44.74
N THR A 4 -40.12 -8.73 -45.35
CA THR A 4 -39.01 -7.88 -44.88
C THR A 4 -39.23 -7.32 -43.47
N THR A 5 -40.48 -6.88 -43.14
CA THR A 5 -40.81 -6.35 -41.80
C THR A 5 -40.73 -7.43 -40.73
N LYS A 6 -41.10 -8.69 -41.06
CA LYS A 6 -41.00 -9.83 -40.14
C LYS A 6 -39.56 -10.18 -39.85
N ILE A 7 -38.67 -10.11 -40.86
CA ILE A 7 -37.22 -10.37 -40.70
C ILE A 7 -36.58 -9.30 -39.81
N ILE A 8 -36.89 -8.03 -40.01
CA ILE A 8 -36.38 -6.92 -39.22
C ILE A 8 -36.79 -7.06 -37.75
N ILE A 9 -38.07 -7.34 -37.48
CA ILE A 9 -38.56 -7.55 -36.11
C ILE A 9 -37.88 -8.75 -35.46
N GLY A 10 -37.67 -9.84 -36.20
CA GLY A 10 -36.97 -11.02 -35.71
C GLY A 10 -35.49 -10.75 -35.34
N LEU A 11 -34.81 -9.96 -36.18
CA LEU A 11 -33.42 -9.52 -35.90
C LEU A 11 -33.35 -8.64 -34.66
N ILE A 12 -34.22 -7.66 -34.51
CA ILE A 12 -34.29 -6.78 -33.34
C ILE A 12 -34.54 -7.59 -32.07
N ALA A 13 -35.51 -8.51 -32.11
CA ALA A 13 -35.82 -9.37 -30.98
C ALA A 13 -34.63 -10.29 -30.59
N ALA A 14 -33.94 -10.89 -31.58
CA ALA A 14 -32.76 -11.71 -31.35
C ALA A 14 -31.63 -10.90 -30.74
N THR A 15 -31.33 -9.68 -31.22
CA THR A 15 -30.33 -8.81 -30.68
C THR A 15 -30.64 -8.41 -29.23
N TYR A 16 -31.93 -8.12 -28.96
CA TYR A 16 -32.36 -7.78 -27.59
C TYR A 16 -32.20 -8.97 -26.63
N MET A 17 -32.55 -10.18 -27.09
CA MET A 17 -32.34 -11.41 -26.31
C MET A 17 -30.85 -11.68 -26.03
N ILE A 18 -29.95 -11.45 -27.00
CA ILE A 18 -28.52 -11.61 -26.83
C ILE A 18 -28.02 -10.58 -25.81
N ILE A 19 -28.43 -9.33 -25.91
CA ILE A 19 -28.05 -8.28 -24.94
C ILE A 19 -28.55 -8.66 -23.54
N LEU A 20 -29.74 -9.16 -23.41
CA LEU A 20 -30.36 -9.56 -22.15
C LEU A 20 -29.62 -10.77 -21.53
N ILE A 21 -29.26 -11.76 -22.35
CA ILE A 21 -28.46 -12.91 -21.91
C ILE A 21 -27.05 -12.45 -21.48
N VAL A 22 -26.38 -11.61 -22.28
CA VAL A 22 -25.04 -11.09 -21.94
C VAL A 22 -25.10 -10.24 -20.66
N SER A 23 -26.11 -9.38 -20.50
CA SER A 23 -26.24 -8.57 -19.28
C SER A 23 -26.56 -9.41 -18.04
N THR A 24 -27.35 -10.49 -18.16
CA THR A 24 -27.64 -11.38 -17.03
C THR A 24 -26.49 -12.32 -16.70
N THR A 25 -25.69 -12.73 -17.71
CA THR A 25 -24.48 -13.54 -17.48
C THR A 25 -23.28 -12.72 -17.01
N SER A 26 -23.30 -11.40 -17.28
CA SER A 26 -22.30 -10.44 -16.78
C SER A 26 -22.60 -9.91 -15.38
N LEU A 27 -23.72 -10.30 -14.77
CA LEU A 27 -23.94 -10.05 -13.33
C LEU A 27 -22.87 -10.85 -12.59
N LYS A 28 -21.79 -10.17 -12.17
CA LYS A 28 -20.79 -10.75 -11.25
C LYS A 28 -21.56 -11.34 -10.08
N ALA A 29 -21.19 -12.56 -9.67
CA ALA A 29 -21.71 -13.11 -8.43
C ALA A 29 -21.49 -12.05 -7.34
N PRO A 30 -22.47 -11.87 -6.42
CA PRO A 30 -22.30 -10.86 -5.38
C PRO A 30 -21.02 -11.17 -4.59
N THR A 31 -20.16 -10.16 -4.49
CA THR A 31 -18.92 -10.24 -3.71
C THR A 31 -19.29 -10.66 -2.29
N LYS A 32 -18.66 -11.70 -1.80
CA LYS A 32 -18.85 -12.12 -0.41
C LYS A 32 -17.87 -11.39 0.48
N TYR A 33 -18.33 -10.97 1.64
CA TYR A 33 -17.54 -10.21 2.60
C TYR A 33 -17.10 -11.12 3.75
N PHE A 34 -15.79 -11.16 4.02
CA PHE A 34 -15.26 -11.70 5.26
C PHE A 34 -15.18 -10.56 6.26
N GLN A 35 -16.12 -10.56 7.22
CA GLN A 35 -16.15 -9.52 8.24
C GLN A 35 -15.25 -9.92 9.41
N THR A 36 -14.40 -9.00 9.84
CA THR A 36 -13.58 -9.16 11.05
C THR A 36 -13.89 -8.05 12.04
N SER A 37 -14.10 -8.42 13.29
CA SER A 37 -14.39 -7.49 14.39
C SER A 37 -13.49 -7.75 15.60
N THR A 38 -12.81 -8.88 15.64
CA THR A 38 -12.01 -9.31 16.78
C THR A 38 -10.54 -8.97 16.58
N ARG A 39 -9.98 -8.22 17.53
CA ARG A 39 -8.56 -7.90 17.57
C ARG A 39 -7.84 -8.80 18.57
N GLY A 40 -6.75 -9.43 18.11
CA GLY A 40 -5.79 -10.13 18.97
C GLY A 40 -4.72 -9.16 19.46
N ILE A 41 -4.30 -9.34 20.71
CA ILE A 41 -3.17 -8.59 21.27
C ILE A 41 -2.11 -9.58 21.73
N LEU A 42 -0.91 -9.45 21.15
CA LEU A 42 0.27 -10.20 21.58
C LEU A 42 1.29 -9.24 22.19
N LYS A 43 1.83 -9.60 23.34
CA LYS A 43 2.91 -8.84 24.00
C LYS A 43 4.18 -9.68 24.08
N THR A 44 5.29 -9.05 23.82
CA THR A 44 6.61 -9.69 23.89
C THR A 44 7.67 -8.68 24.34
N PRO A 45 8.71 -9.10 25.08
CA PRO A 45 9.75 -8.18 25.50
C PRO A 45 10.66 -7.72 24.36
N ASN A 46 10.75 -8.48 23.27
CA ASN A 46 11.68 -8.19 22.19
C ASN A 46 11.26 -8.82 20.87
N ILE A 47 11.50 -8.10 19.78
CA ILE A 47 11.49 -8.64 18.40
C ILE A 47 12.79 -8.24 17.70
N THR A 48 13.34 -9.14 16.91
CA THR A 48 14.54 -8.91 16.08
C THR A 48 14.24 -8.96 14.59
N ALA A 49 13.10 -9.54 14.22
CA ALA A 49 12.63 -9.58 12.85
C ALA A 49 11.10 -9.70 12.78
N VAL A 50 10.52 -9.25 11.68
CA VAL A 50 9.13 -9.45 11.29
C VAL A 50 9.11 -10.18 9.96
N GLN A 51 8.45 -11.32 9.92
CA GLN A 51 8.23 -12.13 8.73
C GLN A 51 6.74 -12.24 8.48
N ALA A 52 6.28 -11.80 7.33
CA ALA A 52 4.88 -11.88 6.96
C ALA A 52 4.73 -12.56 5.60
N PHE A 53 4.05 -13.69 5.60
CA PHE A 53 3.72 -14.48 4.41
C PHE A 53 2.20 -14.62 4.33
N VAL A 54 1.54 -13.50 4.02
CA VAL A 54 0.09 -13.43 3.97
C VAL A 54 -0.35 -13.25 2.53
N SER A 55 -0.95 -14.29 1.95
CA SER A 55 -1.63 -14.18 0.67
C SER A 55 -3.11 -13.91 0.91
N LEU A 56 -3.52 -12.67 0.79
CA LEU A 56 -4.92 -12.27 0.95
C LEU A 56 -5.71 -12.38 -0.35
N LEU A 57 -5.04 -12.48 -1.51
CA LEU A 57 -5.67 -12.41 -2.82
C LEU A 57 -5.81 -13.78 -3.49
N GLN A 58 -6.95 -13.93 -4.15
CA GLN A 58 -7.16 -14.85 -5.24
C GLN A 58 -7.65 -14.03 -6.45
N TYR A 59 -6.76 -13.75 -7.40
CA TYR A 59 -7.09 -13.25 -8.74
C TYR A 59 -7.95 -11.98 -8.87
N SER A 60 -7.50 -10.85 -8.44
CA SER A 60 -7.97 -9.60 -9.04
C SER A 60 -6.92 -8.50 -8.93
N ASP A 61 -6.87 -7.69 -9.93
CA ASP A 61 -5.84 -6.73 -10.30
C ASP A 61 -5.64 -5.56 -9.34
N GLU A 62 -6.25 -5.48 -8.20
CA GLU A 62 -6.05 -4.33 -7.30
C GLU A 62 -6.12 -4.74 -5.82
N SER A 63 -4.94 -4.88 -5.23
CA SER A 63 -4.54 -4.31 -3.94
C SER A 63 -5.37 -4.59 -2.68
N GLN A 64 -5.76 -5.80 -2.38
CA GLN A 64 -5.98 -6.12 -0.97
C GLN A 64 -4.67 -6.66 -0.38
N GLY A 65 -3.75 -5.75 -0.08
CA GLY A 65 -2.54 -6.04 0.66
C GLY A 65 -2.80 -6.00 2.16
N TYR A 66 -1.84 -6.43 2.93
CA TYR A 66 -1.81 -6.18 4.37
C TYR A 66 -0.78 -5.08 4.66
N ILE A 67 -0.99 -4.38 5.77
CA ILE A 67 -0.10 -3.34 6.25
C ILE A 67 0.52 -3.80 7.56
N VAL A 68 1.83 -3.72 7.67
CA VAL A 68 2.56 -3.82 8.94
C VAL A 68 2.95 -2.41 9.35
N GLU A 69 2.26 -1.89 10.34
CA GLU A 69 2.45 -0.55 10.87
C GLU A 69 3.39 -0.61 12.09
N LEU A 70 4.56 0.04 11.99
CA LEU A 70 5.52 0.15 13.08
C LEU A 70 5.41 1.53 13.74
N ILE A 71 5.07 1.56 15.02
CA ILE A 71 4.82 2.76 15.80
C ILE A 71 5.84 2.85 16.93
N PRO A 72 6.74 3.85 16.96
CA PRO A 72 7.63 4.05 18.09
C PRO A 72 6.84 4.42 19.34
N ASP A 73 7.13 3.74 20.46
CA ASP A 73 6.57 4.06 21.77
C ASP A 73 7.68 4.12 22.81
N ASP A 74 8.08 5.35 23.15
CA ASP A 74 9.16 5.61 24.10
C ASP A 74 8.74 5.41 25.58
N LYS A 75 7.45 5.11 25.81
CA LYS A 75 6.88 4.93 27.17
C LYS A 75 6.89 3.46 27.63
N THR A 76 7.15 2.53 26.73
CA THR A 76 7.15 1.11 27.01
C THR A 76 8.50 0.44 26.72
N ASN A 77 8.81 -0.61 27.47
CA ASN A 77 9.92 -1.51 27.16
C ASN A 77 9.44 -2.82 26.50
N GLU A 78 8.15 -2.94 26.26
CA GLU A 78 7.54 -4.11 25.64
C GLU A 78 7.07 -3.79 24.22
N VAL A 79 7.06 -4.81 23.40
CA VAL A 79 6.41 -4.77 22.07
C VAL A 79 4.96 -5.22 22.22
N THR A 80 4.04 -4.41 21.73
CA THR A 80 2.62 -4.75 21.65
C THR A 80 2.21 -4.88 20.21
N ILE A 81 1.67 -6.03 19.83
CA ILE A 81 1.18 -6.34 18.48
C ILE A 81 -0.34 -6.44 18.55
N ASP A 82 -1.01 -5.63 17.77
CA ASP A 82 -2.46 -5.56 17.61
C ASP A 82 -2.84 -5.95 16.19
N TYR A 83 -3.66 -6.98 16.01
CA TYR A 83 -3.96 -7.57 14.70
C TYR A 83 -5.37 -8.15 14.63
N PRO A 84 -5.99 -8.24 13.44
CA PRO A 84 -7.28 -8.90 13.26
C PRO A 84 -7.12 -10.44 13.38
N SER A 85 -7.49 -11.00 14.54
CA SER A 85 -7.21 -12.40 14.87
C SER A 85 -8.03 -13.43 14.09
N GLU A 86 -9.12 -13.01 13.45
CA GLU A 86 -9.92 -13.87 12.56
C GLU A 86 -9.26 -14.01 11.17
N VAL A 87 -8.47 -13.01 10.77
CA VAL A 87 -7.81 -12.93 9.47
C VAL A 87 -6.39 -13.48 9.52
N LEU A 88 -5.68 -13.19 10.62
CA LEU A 88 -4.25 -13.46 10.77
C LEU A 88 -3.96 -14.38 11.96
N ASP A 89 -2.97 -15.23 11.77
CA ASP A 89 -2.30 -16.00 12.81
C ASP A 89 -0.93 -15.38 13.08
N VAL A 90 -0.79 -14.77 14.26
CA VAL A 90 0.43 -14.02 14.64
C VAL A 90 1.10 -14.72 15.80
N LYS A 91 2.35 -15.14 15.60
CA LYS A 91 3.09 -15.95 16.58
C LYS A 91 4.53 -15.49 16.72
N MET A 92 5.10 -15.73 17.89
CA MET A 92 6.53 -15.59 18.11
C MET A 92 7.26 -16.92 17.87
N LYS A 93 8.31 -16.88 17.04
CA LYS A 93 9.30 -17.95 16.89
C LYS A 93 10.65 -17.45 17.46
N GLY A 94 10.86 -17.65 18.74
CA GLY A 94 11.97 -16.99 19.46
C GLY A 94 11.74 -15.48 19.51
N SER A 95 12.63 -14.70 18.91
CA SER A 95 12.51 -13.24 18.78
C SER A 95 11.98 -12.78 17.40
N ILE A 96 11.55 -13.70 16.55
CA ILE A 96 11.00 -13.41 15.23
C ILE A 96 9.48 -13.38 15.35
N LEU A 97 8.86 -12.31 14.90
CA LEU A 97 7.41 -12.20 14.74
C LEU A 97 7.01 -12.80 13.40
N ASP A 98 6.20 -13.84 13.43
CA ASP A 98 5.68 -14.57 12.26
C ASP A 98 4.21 -14.24 12.07
N ILE A 99 3.86 -13.73 10.88
CA ILE A 99 2.50 -13.31 10.53
C ILE A 99 2.05 -14.15 9.33
N LEU A 100 1.00 -14.92 9.52
CA LEU A 100 0.46 -15.85 8.54
C LEU A 100 -1.03 -15.61 8.32
N ALA A 101 -1.58 -16.11 7.22
CA ALA A 101 -3.03 -16.15 7.04
C ALA A 101 -3.68 -17.04 8.11
N GLY A 102 -4.73 -16.52 8.73
CA GLY A 102 -5.48 -17.23 9.76
C GLY A 102 -6.27 -18.42 9.19
N HIS A 103 -6.58 -19.39 10.06
CA HIS A 103 -7.30 -20.59 9.66
C HIS A 103 -8.71 -20.28 9.12
N GLU A 104 -9.44 -19.38 9.78
CA GLU A 104 -10.79 -18.98 9.38
C GLU A 104 -10.82 -18.33 8.00
N LEU A 105 -9.85 -17.43 7.72
CA LEU A 105 -9.70 -16.85 6.39
C LEU A 105 -9.35 -17.92 5.35
N ALA A 106 -8.45 -18.84 5.67
CA ALA A 106 -8.06 -19.91 4.74
C ALA A 106 -9.26 -20.80 4.37
N LYS A 107 -10.12 -21.12 5.34
CA LYS A 107 -11.36 -21.87 5.13
C LYS A 107 -12.34 -21.07 4.26
N PHE A 108 -12.56 -19.81 4.58
CA PHE A 108 -13.45 -18.94 3.81
C PHE A 108 -13.00 -18.80 2.35
N LYS A 109 -11.69 -18.66 2.11
CA LYS A 109 -11.08 -18.64 0.78
C LYS A 109 -11.35 -19.91 -0.02
N ALA A 110 -11.26 -21.07 0.61
CA ALA A 110 -11.52 -22.35 -0.07
C ALA A 110 -12.98 -22.49 -0.53
N GLU A 111 -13.92 -21.86 0.18
CA GLU A 111 -15.35 -21.92 -0.11
C GLU A 111 -15.82 -20.79 -1.06
N ASN A 112 -15.06 -19.69 -1.20
CA ASN A 112 -15.47 -18.49 -1.92
C ASN A 112 -14.38 -18.04 -2.89
N LYS A 113 -14.73 -17.87 -4.16
CA LYS A 113 -13.79 -17.43 -5.20
C LYS A 113 -13.59 -15.92 -5.21
N ASP A 114 -14.66 -15.17 -5.02
CA ASP A 114 -14.65 -13.70 -4.98
C ASP A 114 -15.07 -13.24 -3.61
N TYR A 115 -14.18 -12.56 -2.90
CA TYR A 115 -14.47 -12.05 -1.57
C TYR A 115 -13.65 -10.79 -1.27
N GLU A 116 -14.16 -10.01 -0.34
CA GLU A 116 -13.47 -8.86 0.24
C GLU A 116 -13.38 -9.03 1.77
N ILE A 117 -12.29 -8.56 2.35
CA ILE A 117 -12.09 -8.53 3.79
C ILE A 117 -12.47 -7.13 4.27
N VAL A 118 -13.48 -7.05 5.14
CA VAL A 118 -13.97 -5.81 5.70
C VAL A 118 -13.76 -5.82 7.22
N GLU A 119 -12.98 -4.88 7.71
CA GLU A 119 -12.85 -4.66 9.15
C GLU A 119 -14.04 -3.81 9.63
N ASN A 120 -14.90 -4.39 10.47
CA ASN A 120 -15.94 -3.62 11.17
C ASN A 120 -15.26 -2.72 12.22
N ARG A 121 -14.83 -1.54 11.81
CA ARG A 121 -14.50 -0.49 12.77
C ARG A 121 -15.82 -0.07 13.42
N ALA A 122 -15.94 -0.24 14.75
CA ALA A 122 -16.99 0.42 15.52
C ALA A 122 -17.00 1.89 15.07
N LYS A 123 -18.15 2.36 14.55
CA LYS A 123 -18.39 3.67 13.94
C LYS A 123 -17.48 4.75 14.55
N GLN A 124 -16.35 5.01 13.95
CA GLN A 124 -15.73 6.30 14.06
C GLN A 124 -16.64 7.23 13.27
N THR A 125 -17.21 8.19 13.96
CA THR A 125 -18.04 9.28 13.47
C THR A 125 -17.58 9.68 12.07
N GLU A 126 -18.49 9.48 11.11
CA GLU A 126 -18.41 10.01 9.76
C GLU A 126 -18.23 11.53 9.86
N THR A 127 -17.01 12.00 9.73
CA THR A 127 -16.68 13.37 9.44
C THR A 127 -15.83 13.35 8.19
N GLU A 128 -16.50 13.79 7.12
CA GLU A 128 -15.96 14.22 5.84
C GLU A 128 -15.35 13.15 4.93
N GLU A 129 -16.04 13.02 3.81
CA GLU A 129 -15.67 12.31 2.59
C GLU A 129 -14.32 12.84 2.09
N ASP A 130 -13.25 12.13 2.40
CA ASP A 130 -11.96 12.35 1.77
C ASP A 130 -11.84 11.32 0.63
N GLU A 131 -12.17 11.76 -0.60
CA GLU A 131 -12.15 10.93 -1.82
C GLU A 131 -10.76 10.35 -2.16
N THR A 132 -9.73 10.70 -1.40
CA THR A 132 -8.35 10.21 -1.59
C THR A 132 -8.00 9.02 -0.70
N SER A 133 -8.89 8.60 0.21
CA SER A 133 -8.62 7.53 1.18
C SER A 133 -8.88 6.11 0.66
N ASP A 134 -9.38 5.96 -0.55
CA ASP A 134 -9.85 4.67 -1.09
C ASP A 134 -8.78 3.58 -1.25
N ILE A 135 -7.50 3.95 -1.21
CA ILE A 135 -6.40 2.98 -1.34
C ILE A 135 -6.20 2.16 -0.06
N TYR A 136 -6.65 2.64 1.10
CA TYR A 136 -6.34 2.03 2.40
C TYR A 136 -7.55 1.50 3.19
N THR A 137 -8.77 1.72 2.73
CA THR A 137 -9.97 1.44 3.53
C THR A 137 -10.26 -0.03 3.76
N ASN A 138 -9.67 -0.94 2.98
CA ASN A 138 -9.91 -2.38 3.08
C ASN A 138 -8.67 -3.21 3.44
N ASN A 139 -7.56 -2.58 3.86
CA ASN A 139 -6.33 -3.31 4.16
C ASN A 139 -6.33 -3.89 5.57
N VAL A 140 -5.89 -5.12 5.68
CA VAL A 140 -5.64 -5.79 6.95
C VAL A 140 -4.42 -5.17 7.63
N ILE A 141 -4.61 -4.52 8.79
CA ILE A 141 -3.54 -3.78 9.48
C ILE A 141 -3.08 -4.54 10.73
N VAL A 142 -1.78 -4.82 10.78
CA VAL A 142 -1.05 -5.28 11.97
C VAL A 142 -0.29 -4.10 12.56
N ARG A 143 -0.65 -3.66 13.76
CA ARG A 143 0.01 -2.55 14.46
C ARG A 143 1.00 -3.07 15.46
N ILE A 144 2.25 -2.66 15.32
CA ILE A 144 3.35 -3.05 16.22
C ILE A 144 3.87 -1.79 16.90
N LYS A 145 3.52 -1.63 18.18
CA LYS A 145 4.08 -0.60 19.04
C LYS A 145 5.33 -1.15 19.72
N LEU A 146 6.44 -0.43 19.59
CA LEU A 146 7.73 -0.90 20.10
C LEU A 146 8.63 0.26 20.51
N PRO A 147 9.61 0.04 21.44
CA PRO A 147 10.59 1.04 21.79
C PRO A 147 11.33 1.58 20.56
N ARG A 148 11.53 2.89 20.48
CA ARG A 148 12.22 3.54 19.34
C ARG A 148 13.57 2.89 19.03
N ALA A 149 14.38 2.57 20.05
CA ALA A 149 15.68 1.93 19.86
C ALA A 149 15.59 0.56 19.17
N MET A 150 14.49 -0.18 19.44
CA MET A 150 14.22 -1.46 18.80
C MET A 150 13.75 -1.27 17.34
N LEU A 151 12.87 -0.28 17.10
CA LEU A 151 12.47 0.10 15.74
C LEU A 151 13.68 0.44 14.88
N LEU A 152 14.60 1.28 15.37
CA LEU A 152 15.78 1.67 14.63
C LEU A 152 16.69 0.48 14.32
N LYS A 153 16.81 -0.50 15.23
CA LYS A 153 17.56 -1.76 14.95
C LYS A 153 16.88 -2.58 13.85
N LEU A 154 15.54 -2.71 13.89
CA LEU A 154 14.80 -3.38 12.82
C LEU A 154 14.98 -2.68 11.47
N LEU A 155 14.96 -1.35 11.44
CA LEU A 155 15.17 -0.59 10.22
C LEU A 155 16.61 -0.64 9.72
N ALA A 156 17.59 -0.79 10.58
CA ALA A 156 19.00 -0.88 10.20
C ALA A 156 19.39 -2.26 9.61
N ASP A 157 18.77 -3.34 10.07
CA ASP A 157 19.08 -4.69 9.58
C ASP A 157 18.24 -5.03 8.34
N ALA A 158 18.88 -5.17 7.19
CA ALA A 158 18.24 -5.48 5.92
C ALA A 158 17.42 -6.80 5.92
N ARG A 159 17.70 -7.72 6.84
CA ARG A 159 17.05 -9.03 6.95
C ARG A 159 15.90 -9.07 7.97
N SER A 160 15.75 -8.02 8.75
CA SER A 160 14.79 -7.97 9.85
C SER A 160 13.34 -7.86 9.39
N LEU A 161 13.07 -7.35 8.19
CA LEU A 161 11.74 -7.13 7.65
C LEU A 161 11.59 -7.89 6.33
N ASN A 162 10.73 -8.90 6.33
CA ASN A 162 10.38 -9.68 5.15
C ASN A 162 8.86 -9.72 5.02
N LEU A 163 8.33 -8.83 4.20
CA LEU A 163 6.88 -8.65 4.00
C LEU A 163 6.54 -9.01 2.55
N ASN A 164 6.18 -10.27 2.32
CA ASN A 164 5.85 -10.73 0.98
C ASN A 164 4.51 -10.13 0.51
N GLY A 165 4.58 -9.14 -0.39
CA GLY A 165 3.42 -8.44 -0.94
C GLY A 165 2.70 -7.50 0.04
N GLY A 166 3.26 -7.23 1.22
CA GLY A 166 2.72 -6.31 2.21
C GLY A 166 3.37 -4.93 2.16
N VAL A 167 2.69 -3.96 2.75
CA VAL A 167 3.16 -2.58 2.92
C VAL A 167 3.78 -2.43 4.30
N LEU A 168 5.01 -1.93 4.38
CA LEU A 168 5.59 -1.42 5.62
C LEU A 168 5.13 0.01 5.83
N GLN A 169 4.42 0.28 6.90
CA GLN A 169 4.06 1.63 7.31
C GLN A 169 4.85 2.04 8.54
N LEU A 170 5.51 3.20 8.47
CA LEU A 170 6.12 3.86 9.63
C LEU A 170 5.25 5.02 10.04
N ASP A 171 4.86 5.05 11.30
CA ASP A 171 3.98 6.09 11.83
C ASP A 171 4.66 6.87 12.96
N ASN A 172 4.48 8.20 12.96
CA ASN A 172 4.99 9.10 13.99
C ASN A 172 6.52 9.02 14.23
N LEU A 173 7.31 8.82 13.18
CA LEU A 173 8.76 8.71 13.29
C LEU A 173 9.46 10.03 12.91
N SER A 174 10.27 10.56 13.81
CA SER A 174 11.07 11.77 13.57
C SER A 174 12.56 11.46 13.73
N LEU A 175 13.35 11.71 12.68
CA LEU A 175 14.79 11.47 12.64
C LEU A 175 15.51 12.60 11.91
N ASP A 176 16.78 12.86 12.29
CA ASP A 176 17.63 13.75 11.52
C ASP A 176 18.01 13.10 10.17
N THR A 177 18.30 11.81 10.18
CA THR A 177 18.68 11.04 8.98
C THR A 177 17.90 9.73 8.94
N PHE A 178 17.30 9.44 7.79
CA PHE A 178 16.60 8.20 7.51
C PHE A 178 17.16 7.57 6.24
N ASP A 179 17.65 6.33 6.33
CA ASP A 179 18.14 5.56 5.20
C ASP A 179 17.34 4.26 5.07
N PHE A 180 16.65 4.10 3.94
CA PHE A 180 15.83 2.94 3.65
C PHE A 180 16.04 2.48 2.21
N GLN A 181 16.77 1.39 2.03
CA GLN A 181 17.10 0.84 0.73
C GLN A 181 16.68 -0.63 0.65
N ARG A 182 15.39 -0.86 0.40
CA ARG A 182 14.79 -2.20 0.37
C ARG A 182 13.74 -2.31 -0.72
N ASP A 183 13.54 -3.51 -1.20
CA ASP A 183 12.48 -3.83 -2.16
C ASP A 183 11.17 -4.16 -1.42
N LEU A 184 10.57 -3.13 -0.82
CA LEU A 184 9.32 -3.19 -0.08
C LEU A 184 8.46 -1.97 -0.44
N TYR A 185 7.13 -2.14 -0.44
CA TYR A 185 6.22 -1.01 -0.39
C TYR A 185 6.40 -0.28 0.94
N LEU A 186 6.70 1.00 0.88
CA LEU A 186 6.92 1.83 2.06
C LEU A 186 5.87 2.93 2.15
N SER A 187 5.23 3.03 3.30
CA SER A 187 4.35 4.13 3.66
C SER A 187 4.93 4.90 4.85
N LEU A 188 5.02 6.21 4.74
CA LEU A 188 5.43 7.11 5.80
C LEU A 188 4.24 7.99 6.18
N ASN A 189 3.80 7.87 7.44
CA ASN A 189 2.66 8.60 7.95
C ASN A 189 3.05 9.41 9.19
N HIS A 190 2.72 10.70 9.22
CA HIS A 190 3.10 11.63 10.30
C HIS A 190 4.61 11.59 10.63
N CYS A 191 5.46 11.38 9.64
CA CYS A 191 6.90 11.32 9.81
C CYS A 191 7.56 12.68 9.57
N ASN A 192 8.74 12.88 10.20
CA ASN A 192 9.52 14.11 10.01
C ASN A 192 11.02 13.77 9.90
N PHE A 193 11.60 14.02 8.73
CA PHE A 193 13.02 13.75 8.47
C PHE A 193 13.71 15.01 7.95
N LYS A 194 14.89 15.37 8.51
CA LYS A 194 15.73 16.43 7.92
C LYS A 194 16.35 15.95 6.61
N GLN A 195 16.80 14.70 6.59
CA GLN A 195 17.38 14.06 5.40
C GLN A 195 16.86 12.64 5.29
N ALA A 196 16.44 12.23 4.10
CA ALA A 196 16.05 10.86 3.82
C ALA A 196 16.71 10.38 2.53
N THR A 197 17.18 9.13 2.54
CA THR A 197 17.62 8.40 1.36
C THR A 197 16.75 7.16 1.24
N ILE A 198 15.95 7.08 0.19
CA ILE A 198 14.95 6.03 0.03
C ILE A 198 15.11 5.35 -1.33
N SER A 199 15.15 4.01 -1.30
CA SER A 199 15.06 3.15 -2.46
C SER A 199 14.09 2.02 -2.14
N VAL A 200 12.98 1.96 -2.84
CA VAL A 200 11.93 0.93 -2.66
C VAL A 200 11.91 -0.10 -3.80
N GLY A 201 13.01 -0.19 -4.53
CA GLY A 201 13.13 -1.08 -5.68
C GLY A 201 12.16 -0.66 -6.80
N SER A 202 11.31 -1.59 -7.23
CA SER A 202 10.24 -1.37 -8.20
C SER A 202 8.88 -1.05 -7.56
N GLN A 203 8.86 -0.72 -6.28
CA GLN A 203 7.66 -0.53 -5.49
C GLN A 203 7.28 0.96 -5.39
N THR A 204 6.17 1.25 -4.75
CA THR A 204 5.68 2.62 -4.52
C THR A 204 6.07 3.11 -3.13
N LEU A 205 6.52 4.37 -3.04
CA LEU A 205 6.65 5.12 -1.80
C LEU A 205 5.36 5.92 -1.57
N TYR A 206 4.67 5.67 -0.47
CA TYR A 206 3.48 6.41 -0.06
C TYR A 206 3.84 7.39 1.07
N LEU A 207 3.38 8.63 0.94
CA LEU A 207 3.65 9.69 1.91
C LEU A 207 2.33 10.34 2.34
N SER A 208 2.10 10.44 3.64
CA SER A 208 0.94 11.10 4.22
C SER A 208 1.35 11.93 5.43
N HIS A 209 0.92 13.19 5.51
CA HIS A 209 1.22 14.10 6.63
C HIS A 209 2.71 14.10 7.03
N THR A 210 3.60 13.92 6.08
CA THR A 210 5.03 13.71 6.30
C THR A 210 5.82 14.90 5.79
N HIS A 211 6.79 15.35 6.58
CA HIS A 211 7.74 16.40 6.18
C HIS A 211 9.13 15.80 5.97
N ILE A 212 9.75 16.09 4.82
CA ILE A 212 11.11 15.71 4.51
C ILE A 212 11.88 16.95 4.01
N GLY A 213 12.93 17.36 4.71
CA GLY A 213 13.76 18.48 4.29
C GLY A 213 14.50 18.19 2.98
N ASN A 214 15.31 17.14 2.96
CA ASN A 214 16.01 16.69 1.75
C ASN A 214 15.73 15.21 1.51
N LEU A 215 15.08 14.88 0.39
CA LEU A 215 14.83 13.50 -0.03
C LEU A 215 15.71 13.16 -1.23
N THR A 216 16.56 12.14 -1.09
CA THR A 216 17.17 11.44 -2.22
C THR A 216 16.37 10.17 -2.47
N PHE A 217 15.68 10.11 -3.62
CA PHE A 217 14.86 8.96 -3.99
C PHE A 217 15.46 8.25 -5.21
N TYR A 218 15.55 6.91 -5.12
CA TYR A 218 16.05 6.08 -6.20
C TYR A 218 14.91 5.35 -6.89
N GLY A 219 14.59 5.77 -8.11
CA GLY A 219 13.69 5.06 -9.01
C GLY A 219 14.44 4.00 -9.82
N LYS A 220 14.00 2.76 -9.79
CA LYS A 220 14.60 1.65 -10.53
C LYS A 220 13.57 0.96 -11.40
N LYS A 221 14.00 0.46 -12.55
CA LYS A 221 13.19 -0.38 -13.40
C LYS A 221 12.94 -1.73 -12.71
N SER A 222 11.70 -2.17 -12.71
CA SER A 222 11.37 -3.54 -12.34
C SER A 222 11.95 -4.53 -13.35
N HIS A 223 12.23 -5.76 -12.90
CA HIS A 223 12.52 -6.86 -13.82
C HIS A 223 11.30 -7.23 -14.68
N ASP A 224 10.11 -6.99 -14.20
CA ASP A 224 8.86 -7.15 -14.95
C ASP A 224 8.49 -5.80 -15.56
N ASP A 225 8.40 -5.72 -16.88
CA ASP A 225 8.22 -4.49 -17.69
C ASP A 225 6.97 -3.64 -17.33
N TYR A 226 6.19 -4.00 -16.32
CA TYR A 226 4.88 -3.43 -16.01
C TYR A 226 4.80 -2.65 -14.69
N SER A 227 5.80 -2.68 -13.82
CA SER A 227 5.75 -1.93 -12.56
C SER A 227 6.70 -0.74 -12.58
N GLU A 228 6.15 0.46 -12.48
CA GLU A 228 6.88 1.71 -12.38
C GLU A 228 7.11 2.05 -10.91
N THR A 229 8.34 2.44 -10.56
CA THR A 229 8.61 3.04 -9.27
C THR A 229 7.93 4.41 -9.22
N SER A 230 7.19 4.68 -8.16
CA SER A 230 6.47 5.94 -8.01
C SER A 230 6.55 6.50 -6.60
N ILE A 231 6.31 7.79 -6.48
CA ILE A 231 6.05 8.48 -5.21
C ILE A 231 4.59 8.91 -5.25
N ASN A 232 3.81 8.45 -4.27
CA ASN A 232 2.41 8.82 -4.11
C ASN A 232 2.26 9.64 -2.82
N GLU A 233 1.95 10.93 -2.97
CA GLU A 233 1.79 11.86 -1.87
C GLU A 233 0.32 12.14 -1.62
N VAL A 234 -0.03 12.19 -0.35
CA VAL A 234 -1.35 12.57 0.15
C VAL A 234 -1.27 13.93 0.83
N GLU A 235 -2.41 14.53 1.08
CA GLU A 235 -2.55 15.82 1.76
C GLU A 235 -1.71 15.94 3.05
N GLY A 236 -1.17 17.12 3.30
CA GLY A 236 -0.30 17.39 4.44
C GLY A 236 1.16 16.97 4.28
N THR A 237 1.54 16.38 3.13
CA THR A 237 2.94 16.03 2.83
C THR A 237 3.69 17.22 2.26
N THR A 238 4.95 17.40 2.70
CA THR A 238 5.87 18.41 2.16
C THR A 238 7.27 17.84 2.02
N ILE A 239 7.90 18.08 0.87
CA ILE A 239 9.31 17.77 0.61
C ILE A 239 9.99 19.05 0.18
N ASP A 240 10.98 19.53 0.95
CA ASP A 240 11.62 20.78 0.60
C ASP A 240 12.49 20.62 -0.65
N HIS A 241 13.36 19.61 -0.67
CA HIS A 241 14.25 19.35 -1.78
C HIS A 241 14.20 17.87 -2.17
N LEU A 242 13.81 17.56 -3.40
CA LEU A 242 13.84 16.22 -3.98
C LEU A 242 15.02 16.09 -4.94
N LEU A 243 15.96 15.18 -4.64
CA LEU A 243 16.92 14.67 -5.60
C LEU A 243 16.42 13.30 -6.08
N LEU A 244 15.90 13.28 -7.31
CA LEU A 244 15.42 12.08 -7.95
C LEU A 244 16.54 11.44 -8.77
N LYS A 245 16.96 10.24 -8.39
CA LYS A 245 17.94 9.43 -9.11
C LYS A 245 17.22 8.24 -9.75
N THR A 246 17.05 8.25 -11.07
CA THR A 246 16.17 7.26 -11.72
C THR A 246 16.73 6.74 -13.04
N THR A 247 16.36 5.51 -13.38
CA THR A 247 16.54 4.90 -14.69
C THR A 247 15.23 4.77 -15.46
N VAL A 248 14.11 5.23 -14.89
CA VAL A 248 12.76 5.09 -15.45
C VAL A 248 12.01 6.41 -15.42
N ASP A 249 11.02 6.53 -16.29
CA ASP A 249 10.09 7.64 -16.28
C ASP A 249 9.27 7.61 -14.99
N MET A 250 8.96 8.80 -14.48
CA MET A 250 8.21 8.92 -13.24
C MET A 250 7.19 10.04 -13.29
N THR A 251 6.08 9.83 -12.56
CA THR A 251 5.07 10.87 -12.33
C THR A 251 5.18 11.38 -10.90
N LEU A 252 5.25 12.71 -10.73
CA LEU A 252 5.30 13.39 -9.45
C LEU A 252 4.10 14.33 -9.30
N GLN A 253 3.56 14.43 -8.10
CA GLN A 253 2.58 15.48 -7.75
C GLN A 253 3.34 16.74 -7.30
N TYR A 254 3.24 17.81 -8.07
CA TYR A 254 4.07 18.99 -7.87
C TYR A 254 3.76 19.82 -6.61
N SER A 255 2.59 19.62 -6.00
CA SER A 255 2.13 20.50 -4.91
C SER A 255 2.95 20.44 -3.63
N CYS A 256 3.75 19.40 -3.43
CA CYS A 256 4.48 19.16 -2.19
C CYS A 256 5.99 19.44 -2.24
N TYR A 257 6.56 19.82 -3.38
CA TYR A 257 8.00 20.05 -3.53
C TYR A 257 8.32 21.55 -3.64
N LYS A 258 9.36 22.02 -2.91
CA LYS A 258 9.95 23.36 -3.15
C LYS A 258 10.96 23.35 -4.29
N SER A 259 11.74 22.27 -4.44
CA SER A 259 12.62 22.07 -5.58
C SER A 259 12.75 20.59 -5.92
N VAL A 260 12.92 20.31 -7.21
CA VAL A 260 13.18 18.97 -7.74
C VAL A 260 14.43 19.03 -8.62
N GLU A 261 15.37 18.14 -8.34
CA GLU A 261 16.54 17.89 -9.18
C GLU A 261 16.47 16.45 -9.68
N VAL A 262 16.68 16.23 -10.97
CA VAL A 262 16.63 14.91 -11.60
C VAL A 262 18.01 14.53 -12.10
N GLN A 263 18.46 13.35 -11.69
CA GLN A 263 19.70 12.74 -12.18
C GLN A 263 19.36 11.39 -12.84
N SER A 264 19.49 11.31 -14.16
CA SER A 264 19.44 10.03 -14.87
C SER A 264 20.62 9.14 -14.44
N LEU A 265 20.34 7.92 -14.05
CA LEU A 265 21.35 6.90 -13.74
C LEU A 265 21.64 5.99 -14.93
N GLY A 266 20.90 6.12 -16.03
CA GLY A 266 21.04 5.36 -17.28
C GLY A 266 21.71 6.14 -18.39
N HIS A 267 21.82 5.51 -19.56
CA HIS A 267 22.27 6.14 -20.81
C HIS A 267 21.11 6.73 -21.60
N GLU A 268 19.89 6.35 -21.29
CA GLU A 268 18.67 6.83 -21.94
C GLU A 268 18.11 8.05 -21.18
N PRO A 269 17.50 9.00 -21.91
CA PRO A 269 16.78 10.08 -21.27
C PRO A 269 15.59 9.52 -20.46
N VAL A 270 15.25 10.17 -19.37
CA VAL A 270 14.07 9.85 -18.54
C VAL A 270 13.10 11.01 -18.59
N ASP A 271 11.81 10.69 -18.72
CA ASP A 271 10.74 11.68 -18.72
C ASP A 271 10.12 11.76 -17.31
N ILE A 272 10.05 13.00 -16.79
CA ILE A 272 9.42 13.27 -15.50
C ILE A 272 8.13 14.03 -15.75
N HIS A 273 7.01 13.37 -15.50
CA HIS A 273 5.68 13.95 -15.63
C HIS A 273 5.25 14.62 -14.33
N LEU A 274 4.99 15.93 -14.36
CA LEU A 274 4.49 16.69 -13.22
C LEU A 274 2.98 16.85 -13.32
N ARG A 275 2.24 16.36 -12.35
CA ARG A 275 0.77 16.50 -12.24
C ARG A 275 0.41 17.62 -11.27
N GLY A 276 -0.69 18.35 -11.53
CA GLY A 276 -1.23 19.34 -10.59
C GLY A 276 -0.45 20.65 -10.52
N VAL A 277 0.30 21.00 -11.57
CA VAL A 277 1.11 22.22 -11.61
C VAL A 277 0.24 23.47 -11.57
N LYS A 278 0.29 24.22 -10.48
CA LYS A 278 -0.17 25.60 -10.37
C LYS A 278 1.05 26.53 -10.24
N GLY A 279 1.88 26.69 -11.31
CA GLY A 279 3.05 27.54 -11.27
C GLY A 279 4.22 27.10 -12.16
N TYR A 280 5.33 27.83 -12.11
CA TYR A 280 6.53 27.51 -12.88
C TYR A 280 7.38 26.48 -12.16
N CYS A 281 7.62 25.33 -12.80
CA CYS A 281 8.65 24.38 -12.37
C CYS A 281 9.98 24.75 -13.02
N LYS A 282 11.05 24.92 -12.24
CA LYS A 282 12.41 25.08 -12.74
C LYS A 282 13.16 23.78 -12.48
N LEU A 283 13.18 22.92 -13.48
CA LEU A 283 14.08 21.76 -13.48
C LEU A 283 15.51 22.29 -13.67
N LYS A 284 16.43 21.87 -12.81
CA LYS A 284 17.87 22.16 -12.96
C LYS A 284 18.59 20.92 -13.41
#